data_3e6b0c09bd96ab96d35b5fa49a583ba4
#
_entry.id   3e6b0c09bd96ab96d35b5fa49a583ba4
#
_cell.length_a   1.000
_cell.length_b   1.000
_cell.length_c   1.000
_cell.angle_alpha   90.00
_cell.angle_beta   90.00
_cell.angle_gamma   90.00
#
_symmetry.space_group_name_H-M   'P 1'
#
loop_
_entity.id
_entity.type
_entity.pdbx_description
1 polymer ?
#
loop_
_entity_poly.entity_id
_entity_poly.type
_entity_poly.pdbx_seq_one_letter_code
_entity_poly.pdbx_strand_id
1 'polypeptide(L)'
;MPKTLKVPHTLVLLLAMMFVAYLATWIVPQGFFDTVETANGRQAVVPGTYQVAAESHYLTPWDFLTAIPRAFAAAQDVIFFVLIVGGVLAIARATGTVDALIGRLLEKHGDKPQKLIFAVVFCFALASSAIGTAGEYIPFVLILVALCKAMRLDAMTAVGMIVAGYGIGYGVSAFNPFTVLIAQQIAEVPVYSGLWLRLAIFVPFVLIGFHHVWSYTKQVQADPSRSLMAGIPCPLEGKETHDYPKLNRRHQLVLLSFIATLVIAVWGIATKGWYLYELGGLFIAWGLVITVLGRLDANTAANKFIEGTSDLVTTAILIGVARGIALILDDGKILHSLVYGMSLPLSYVSAEISAVGMLVIQTLLNTFIPSGSGQAYVTMPLMAPLGDLVGVPRQVAVLAYQFGDGFSNMIIPTNAVLMGIIGMAGVPYSQWFKFCLPLLVKLMIAASVVLIAATFFGYGLDVQPQTAGATSQVKNK
;
A
#
# COMPACT_ATOMS: atom_id res chain seq x y z
N MET A 1 -21.03 32.84 -10.25
CA MET A 1 -20.62 31.45 -10.39
C MET A 1 -19.29 31.27 -9.66
N PRO A 2 -19.19 30.44 -8.63
CA PRO A 2 -17.90 30.16 -7.99
C PRO A 2 -17.00 29.50 -9.05
N LYS A 3 -15.79 30.03 -9.25
CA LYS A 3 -14.76 29.39 -10.07
C LYS A 3 -14.49 28.01 -9.47
N THR A 4 -15.01 26.95 -10.06
CA THR A 4 -14.58 25.61 -9.73
C THR A 4 -13.09 25.54 -10.01
N LEU A 5 -12.28 25.46 -8.97
CA LEU A 5 -10.85 25.20 -9.07
C LEU A 5 -10.72 23.88 -9.89
N LYS A 6 -10.30 24.00 -11.15
CA LYS A 6 -10.00 22.82 -11.97
C LYS A 6 -8.84 22.11 -11.26
N VAL A 7 -9.09 20.92 -10.76
CA VAL A 7 -8.04 20.10 -10.18
C VAL A 7 -7.00 19.81 -11.27
N PRO A 8 -5.71 20.11 -11.03
CA PRO A 8 -4.65 19.88 -12.00
C PRO A 8 -4.52 18.39 -12.34
N HIS A 9 -3.96 18.09 -13.50
CA HIS A 9 -3.62 16.72 -13.89
C HIS A 9 -2.72 16.07 -12.81
N THR A 10 -2.91 14.77 -12.52
CA THR A 10 -2.20 14.07 -11.44
C THR A 10 -0.67 14.22 -11.55
N LEU A 11 -0.10 14.18 -12.76
CA LEU A 11 1.32 14.41 -12.97
C LEU A 11 1.77 15.80 -12.51
N VAL A 12 0.98 16.84 -12.79
CA VAL A 12 1.28 18.22 -12.36
C VAL A 12 1.23 18.32 -10.84
N LEU A 13 0.25 17.65 -10.22
CA LEU A 13 0.14 17.60 -8.75
C LEU A 13 1.39 16.95 -8.13
N LEU A 14 1.82 15.80 -8.65
CA LEU A 14 3.00 15.09 -8.14
C LEU A 14 4.28 15.89 -8.32
N LEU A 15 4.47 16.54 -9.49
CA LEU A 15 5.62 17.43 -9.73
C LEU A 15 5.61 18.63 -8.79
N ALA A 16 4.42 19.24 -8.54
CA ALA A 16 4.29 20.31 -7.57
C ALA A 16 4.64 19.86 -6.14
N MET A 17 4.18 18.67 -5.72
CA MET A 17 4.55 18.09 -4.42
C MET A 17 6.05 17.79 -4.33
N MET A 18 6.66 17.27 -5.39
CA MET A 18 8.09 17.04 -5.49
C MET A 18 8.88 18.36 -5.37
N PHE A 19 8.38 19.44 -5.99
CA PHE A 19 8.97 20.78 -5.87
C PHE A 19 8.82 21.36 -4.45
N VAL A 20 7.68 21.16 -3.78
CA VAL A 20 7.50 21.53 -2.38
C VAL A 20 8.47 20.77 -1.48
N ALA A 21 8.66 19.47 -1.71
CA ALA A 21 9.67 18.67 -1.01
C ALA A 21 11.08 19.23 -1.21
N TYR A 22 11.43 19.63 -2.44
CA TYR A 22 12.69 20.29 -2.75
C TYR A 22 12.87 21.61 -1.97
N LEU A 23 11.85 22.45 -1.91
CA LEU A 23 11.92 23.69 -1.12
C LEU A 23 12.06 23.40 0.37
N ALA A 24 11.42 22.33 0.88
CA ALA A 24 11.55 21.93 2.28
C ALA A 24 13.00 21.57 2.66
N THR A 25 13.81 21.04 1.73
CA THR A 25 15.24 20.75 2.00
C THR A 25 16.09 21.99 2.24
N TRP A 26 15.60 23.17 1.88
CA TRP A 26 16.28 24.44 2.12
C TRP A 26 15.87 25.10 3.44
N ILE A 27 14.73 24.70 4.01
CA ILE A 27 14.14 25.30 5.20
C ILE A 27 14.41 24.44 6.43
N VAL A 28 14.26 23.11 6.30
CA VAL A 28 14.44 22.17 7.41
C VAL A 28 15.94 21.93 7.64
N PRO A 29 16.45 22.08 8.87
CA PRO A 29 17.86 21.79 9.16
C PRO A 29 18.22 20.34 8.79
N GLN A 30 19.35 20.17 8.15
CA GLN A 30 19.86 18.84 7.86
C GLN A 30 20.40 18.21 9.14
N GLY A 31 20.09 16.93 9.35
CA GLY A 31 20.53 16.21 10.54
C GLY A 31 20.46 14.72 10.34
N PHE A 32 21.19 14.01 11.19
CA PHE A 32 21.29 12.56 11.12
C PHE A 32 21.33 11.95 12.53
N PHE A 33 20.91 10.72 12.61
CA PHE A 33 21.20 9.83 13.72
C PHE A 33 22.34 8.91 13.32
N ASP A 34 23.15 8.47 14.28
CA ASP A 34 24.03 7.33 14.05
C ASP A 34 23.18 6.11 13.67
N THR A 35 23.72 5.25 12.82
CA THR A 35 23.03 4.05 12.37
C THR A 35 23.87 2.80 12.64
N VAL A 36 23.19 1.68 12.92
CA VAL A 36 23.79 0.36 13.05
C VAL A 36 23.20 -0.58 12.01
N GLU A 37 24.06 -1.42 11.42
CA GLU A 37 23.59 -2.45 10.50
C GLU A 37 22.92 -3.58 11.27
N THR A 38 21.69 -3.89 10.90
CA THR A 38 20.90 -4.98 11.49
C THR A 38 21.28 -6.33 10.86
N ALA A 39 20.92 -7.43 11.51
CA ALA A 39 21.15 -8.79 10.99
C ALA A 39 20.58 -9.04 9.59
N ASN A 40 19.62 -8.20 9.14
CA ASN A 40 19.01 -8.27 7.83
C ASN A 40 19.67 -7.31 6.82
N GLY A 41 20.85 -6.75 7.11
CA GLY A 41 21.59 -5.83 6.24
C GLY A 41 20.96 -4.44 6.08
N ARG A 42 20.03 -4.04 6.97
CA ARG A 42 19.40 -2.71 6.96
C ARG A 42 19.99 -1.81 8.04
N GLN A 43 20.04 -0.50 7.76
CA GLN A 43 20.46 0.50 8.72
C GLN A 43 19.31 0.87 9.67
N ALA A 44 19.52 0.72 10.97
CA ALA A 44 18.60 1.18 12.01
C ALA A 44 19.22 2.36 12.76
N VAL A 45 18.44 3.38 13.08
CA VAL A 45 18.92 4.57 13.82
C VAL A 45 19.19 4.22 15.28
N VAL A 46 20.19 4.90 15.88
CA VAL A 46 20.54 4.78 17.30
C VAL A 46 19.84 5.90 18.07
N PRO A 47 18.99 5.60 19.07
CA PRO A 47 18.32 6.61 19.88
C PRO A 47 19.31 7.54 20.60
N GLY A 48 18.95 8.83 20.69
CA GLY A 48 19.74 9.82 21.44
C GLY A 48 20.99 10.35 20.71
N THR A 49 21.27 9.88 19.48
CA THR A 49 22.45 10.31 18.71
C THR A 49 22.16 11.37 17.66
N TYR A 50 20.97 11.99 17.71
CA TYR A 50 20.63 13.02 16.73
C TYR A 50 21.61 14.20 16.77
N GLN A 51 22.16 14.53 15.61
CA GLN A 51 23.08 15.64 15.40
C GLN A 51 22.62 16.46 14.19
N VAL A 52 22.68 17.78 14.32
CA VAL A 52 22.53 18.69 13.18
C VAL A 52 23.81 18.63 12.37
N ALA A 53 23.70 18.53 11.05
CA ALA A 53 24.86 18.51 10.16
C ALA A 53 25.66 19.81 10.33
N ALA A 54 26.99 19.67 10.52
CA ALA A 54 27.89 20.80 10.70
C ALA A 54 27.96 21.67 9.42
N GLU A 55 27.85 21.02 8.26
CA GLU A 55 27.77 21.68 6.95
C GLU A 55 26.48 21.28 6.26
N SER A 56 25.70 22.27 5.81
CA SER A 56 24.49 22.02 5.05
C SER A 56 24.80 21.97 3.55
N HIS A 57 24.40 20.88 2.93
CA HIS A 57 24.50 20.71 1.47
C HIS A 57 23.12 20.94 0.85
N TYR A 58 22.91 22.11 0.26
CA TYR A 58 21.64 22.45 -0.37
C TYR A 58 21.57 21.83 -1.77
N LEU A 59 20.45 21.17 -2.05
CA LEU A 59 20.18 20.60 -3.37
C LEU A 59 20.10 21.72 -4.41
N THR A 60 20.79 21.54 -5.53
CA THR A 60 20.73 22.46 -6.65
C THR A 60 19.49 22.21 -7.52
N PRO A 61 19.12 23.18 -8.40
CA PRO A 61 18.06 22.92 -9.39
C PRO A 61 18.40 21.73 -10.32
N TRP A 62 19.68 21.43 -10.52
CA TRP A 62 20.13 20.27 -11.30
C TRP A 62 19.86 18.97 -10.55
N ASP A 63 20.04 18.94 -9.24
CA ASP A 63 19.72 17.78 -8.40
C ASP A 63 18.21 17.48 -8.44
N PHE A 64 17.36 18.52 -8.43
CA PHE A 64 15.92 18.35 -8.61
C PHE A 64 15.56 17.70 -9.96
N LEU A 65 16.19 18.14 -11.06
CA LEU A 65 15.93 17.58 -12.37
C LEU A 65 16.46 16.14 -12.50
N THR A 66 17.64 15.86 -11.96
CA THR A 66 18.25 14.52 -11.98
C THR A 66 17.58 13.55 -11.02
N ALA A 67 16.89 14.03 -10.00
CA ALA A 67 16.07 13.19 -9.12
C ALA A 67 14.94 12.49 -9.88
N ILE A 68 14.41 13.08 -10.97
CA ILE A 68 13.32 12.45 -11.74
C ILE A 68 13.76 11.11 -12.36
N PRO A 69 14.79 11.01 -13.19
CA PRO A 69 15.23 9.71 -13.73
C PRO A 69 15.71 8.75 -12.64
N ARG A 70 16.32 9.23 -11.55
CA ARG A 70 16.72 8.40 -10.41
C ARG A 70 15.49 7.82 -9.68
N ALA A 71 14.40 8.58 -9.59
CA ALA A 71 13.14 8.13 -9.00
C ALA A 71 12.49 7.00 -9.83
N PHE A 72 12.56 7.08 -11.16
CA PHE A 72 12.14 5.97 -12.04
C PHE A 72 12.97 4.71 -11.77
N ALA A 73 14.29 4.83 -11.66
CA ALA A 73 15.17 3.74 -11.32
C ALA A 73 14.87 3.17 -9.91
N ALA A 74 14.53 4.03 -8.94
CA ALA A 74 14.19 3.64 -7.59
C ALA A 74 12.79 2.99 -7.44
N ALA A 75 11.92 3.14 -8.46
CA ALA A 75 10.59 2.53 -8.51
C ALA A 75 10.47 1.46 -9.60
N GLN A 76 11.58 1.05 -10.22
CA GLN A 76 11.59 0.17 -11.40
C GLN A 76 10.86 -1.17 -11.16
N ASP A 77 10.96 -1.72 -9.97
CA ASP A 77 10.30 -2.97 -9.59
C ASP A 77 8.76 -2.88 -9.73
N VAL A 78 8.16 -1.82 -9.19
CA VAL A 78 6.72 -1.58 -9.31
C VAL A 78 6.34 -1.23 -10.75
N ILE A 79 7.14 -0.37 -11.41
CA ILE A 79 6.89 0.05 -12.79
C ILE A 79 6.85 -1.15 -13.73
N PHE A 80 7.90 -1.98 -13.72
CA PHE A 80 7.95 -3.15 -14.60
C PHE A 80 6.91 -4.19 -14.23
N PHE A 81 6.63 -4.39 -12.94
CA PHE A 81 5.57 -5.31 -12.54
C PHE A 81 4.20 -4.89 -13.08
N VAL A 82 3.84 -3.61 -12.97
CA VAL A 82 2.58 -3.07 -13.52
C VAL A 82 2.50 -3.28 -15.04
N LEU A 83 3.58 -2.97 -15.76
CA LEU A 83 3.64 -3.11 -17.24
C LEU A 83 3.51 -4.58 -17.66
N ILE A 84 4.23 -5.50 -17.00
CA ILE A 84 4.17 -6.94 -17.25
C ILE A 84 2.75 -7.49 -16.99
N VAL A 85 2.18 -7.15 -15.83
CA VAL A 85 0.83 -7.61 -15.46
C VAL A 85 -0.21 -7.10 -16.46
N GLY A 86 -0.12 -5.83 -16.88
CA GLY A 86 -1.02 -5.27 -17.89
C GLY A 86 -0.96 -6.03 -19.21
N GLY A 87 0.25 -6.32 -19.68
CA GLY A 87 0.46 -7.10 -20.90
C GLY A 87 -0.09 -8.53 -20.80
N VAL A 88 0.19 -9.23 -19.69
CA VAL A 88 -0.29 -10.60 -19.47
C VAL A 88 -1.81 -10.65 -19.31
N LEU A 89 -2.43 -9.68 -18.64
CA LEU A 89 -3.88 -9.60 -18.53
C LEU A 89 -4.57 -9.30 -19.87
N ALA A 90 -3.92 -8.55 -20.76
CA ALA A 90 -4.42 -8.38 -22.14
C ALA A 90 -4.40 -9.69 -22.93
N ILE A 91 -3.36 -10.53 -22.77
CA ILE A 91 -3.35 -11.90 -23.31
C ILE A 91 -4.49 -12.72 -22.71
N ALA A 92 -4.66 -12.72 -21.39
CA ALA A 92 -5.73 -13.46 -20.71
C ALA A 92 -7.12 -13.04 -21.21
N ARG A 93 -7.33 -11.75 -21.44
CA ARG A 93 -8.56 -11.20 -22.02
C ARG A 93 -8.76 -11.66 -23.46
N ALA A 94 -7.71 -11.69 -24.27
CA ALA A 94 -7.76 -12.16 -25.66
C ALA A 94 -8.17 -13.65 -25.76
N THR A 95 -7.97 -14.46 -24.71
CA THR A 95 -8.50 -15.84 -24.65
C THR A 95 -10.01 -15.92 -24.47
N GLY A 96 -10.70 -14.80 -24.15
CA GLY A 96 -12.12 -14.73 -23.77
C GLY A 96 -12.42 -15.22 -22.35
N THR A 97 -11.39 -15.62 -21.59
CA THR A 97 -11.56 -16.22 -20.25
C THR A 97 -12.07 -15.19 -19.24
N VAL A 98 -11.57 -13.96 -19.30
CA VAL A 98 -11.98 -12.89 -18.37
C VAL A 98 -13.46 -12.58 -18.56
N ASP A 99 -13.90 -12.45 -19.82
CA ASP A 99 -15.30 -12.15 -20.15
C ASP A 99 -16.22 -13.30 -19.75
N ALA A 100 -15.81 -14.57 -19.98
CA ALA A 100 -16.54 -15.76 -19.54
C ALA A 100 -16.67 -15.85 -18.01
N LEU A 101 -15.62 -15.48 -17.28
CA LEU A 101 -15.64 -15.40 -15.81
C LEU A 101 -16.62 -14.32 -15.32
N ILE A 102 -16.57 -13.13 -15.93
CA ILE A 102 -17.47 -12.01 -15.60
C ILE A 102 -18.92 -12.44 -15.84
N GLY A 103 -19.23 -13.05 -17.01
CA GLY A 103 -20.56 -13.55 -17.31
C GLY A 103 -21.07 -14.55 -16.25
N ARG A 104 -20.22 -15.48 -15.84
CA ARG A 104 -20.54 -16.48 -14.80
C ARG A 104 -20.77 -15.86 -13.42
N LEU A 105 -19.97 -14.86 -13.07
CA LEU A 105 -20.14 -14.14 -11.79
C LEU A 105 -21.42 -13.30 -11.78
N LEU A 106 -21.76 -12.68 -12.91
CA LEU A 106 -23.02 -11.94 -13.08
C LEU A 106 -24.24 -12.86 -12.96
N GLU A 107 -24.24 -14.01 -13.64
CA GLU A 107 -25.32 -14.99 -13.52
C GLU A 107 -25.56 -15.42 -12.06
N LYS A 108 -24.48 -15.59 -11.29
CA LYS A 108 -24.56 -16.14 -9.93
C LYS A 108 -24.73 -15.09 -8.84
N HIS A 109 -24.18 -13.88 -9.01
CA HIS A 109 -24.08 -12.87 -7.96
C HIS A 109 -24.45 -11.45 -8.41
N GLY A 110 -24.88 -11.25 -9.65
CA GLY A 110 -25.17 -9.93 -10.22
C GLY A 110 -26.16 -9.10 -9.40
N ASP A 111 -27.11 -9.76 -8.74
CA ASP A 111 -28.11 -9.13 -7.88
C ASP A 111 -27.60 -8.82 -6.45
N LYS A 112 -26.37 -9.22 -6.10
CA LYS A 112 -25.88 -9.14 -4.72
C LYS A 112 -24.48 -8.52 -4.65
N PRO A 113 -24.29 -7.26 -5.13
CA PRO A 113 -22.99 -6.60 -5.11
C PRO A 113 -22.42 -6.45 -3.69
N GLN A 114 -23.28 -6.33 -2.68
CA GLN A 114 -22.90 -6.26 -1.29
C GLN A 114 -22.04 -7.46 -0.85
N LYS A 115 -22.41 -8.68 -1.25
CA LYS A 115 -21.66 -9.90 -0.90
C LYS A 115 -20.30 -9.94 -1.58
N LEU A 116 -20.24 -9.51 -2.84
CA LEU A 116 -19.00 -9.41 -3.59
C LEU A 116 -18.04 -8.43 -2.93
N ILE A 117 -18.52 -7.21 -2.62
CA ILE A 117 -17.72 -6.16 -1.98
C ILE A 117 -17.18 -6.65 -0.65
N PHE A 118 -18.03 -7.26 0.18
CA PHE A 118 -17.60 -7.82 1.47
C PHE A 118 -16.51 -8.90 1.29
N ALA A 119 -16.75 -9.85 0.39
CA ALA A 119 -15.82 -10.97 0.16
C ALA A 119 -14.45 -10.47 -0.32
N VAL A 120 -14.41 -9.52 -1.26
CA VAL A 120 -13.16 -8.97 -1.80
C VAL A 120 -12.41 -8.18 -0.71
N VAL A 121 -13.07 -7.26 -0.01
CA VAL A 121 -12.45 -6.48 1.08
C VAL A 121 -11.91 -7.41 2.17
N PHE A 122 -12.70 -8.40 2.59
CA PHE A 122 -12.29 -9.35 3.63
C PHE A 122 -11.12 -10.22 3.20
N CYS A 123 -11.16 -10.80 1.99
CA CYS A 123 -10.08 -11.68 1.50
C CYS A 123 -8.77 -10.89 1.33
N PHE A 124 -8.83 -9.68 0.79
CA PHE A 124 -7.63 -8.85 0.61
C PHE A 124 -7.09 -8.36 1.97
N ALA A 125 -7.95 -7.98 2.90
CA ALA A 125 -7.53 -7.64 4.26
C ALA A 125 -6.88 -8.84 4.96
N LEU A 126 -7.46 -10.03 4.83
CA LEU A 126 -6.91 -11.24 5.44
C LEU A 126 -5.53 -11.58 4.86
N ALA A 127 -5.37 -11.56 3.53
CA ALA A 127 -4.08 -11.83 2.89
C ALA A 127 -3.02 -10.79 3.26
N SER A 128 -3.36 -9.50 3.27
CA SER A 128 -2.45 -8.43 3.70
C SER A 128 -2.06 -8.55 5.18
N SER A 129 -3.02 -8.93 6.04
CA SER A 129 -2.75 -9.14 7.47
C SER A 129 -1.87 -10.36 7.72
N ALA A 130 -1.99 -11.42 6.91
CA ALA A 130 -1.28 -12.67 7.11
C ALA A 130 0.13 -12.66 6.49
N ILE A 131 0.26 -12.22 5.25
CA ILE A 131 1.49 -12.34 4.46
C ILE A 131 2.04 -11.00 3.94
N GLY A 132 1.38 -9.88 4.24
CA GLY A 132 1.87 -8.56 3.89
C GLY A 132 1.72 -8.19 2.42
N THR A 133 0.71 -8.73 1.73
CA THR A 133 0.46 -8.44 0.31
C THR A 133 -0.12 -7.04 0.11
N ALA A 134 0.37 -6.33 -0.89
CA ALA A 134 -0.14 -5.03 -1.35
C ALA A 134 0.03 -4.87 -2.87
N GLY A 135 1.25 -4.90 -3.41
CA GLY A 135 1.55 -4.83 -4.85
C GLY A 135 0.99 -6.03 -5.62
N GLU A 136 0.86 -7.16 -4.97
CA GLU A 136 0.32 -8.42 -5.50
C GLU A 136 -1.17 -8.32 -5.87
N TYR A 137 -1.87 -7.26 -5.44
CA TYR A 137 -3.26 -7.01 -5.86
C TYR A 137 -3.38 -6.30 -7.21
N ILE A 138 -2.30 -5.76 -7.75
CA ILE A 138 -2.27 -5.09 -9.06
C ILE A 138 -2.92 -5.94 -10.17
N PRO A 139 -2.67 -7.26 -10.28
CA PRO A 139 -3.33 -8.10 -11.29
C PRO A 139 -4.86 -8.13 -11.21
N PHE A 140 -5.43 -7.89 -10.05
CA PHE A 140 -6.88 -7.92 -9.86
C PHE A 140 -7.58 -6.62 -10.26
N VAL A 141 -6.85 -5.53 -10.45
CA VAL A 141 -7.42 -4.19 -10.70
C VAL A 141 -8.32 -4.21 -11.93
N LEU A 142 -7.79 -4.59 -13.09
CA LEU A 142 -8.55 -4.58 -14.34
C LEU A 142 -9.69 -5.60 -14.34
N ILE A 143 -9.51 -6.73 -13.66
CA ILE A 143 -10.55 -7.77 -13.51
C ILE A 143 -11.71 -7.22 -12.68
N LEU A 144 -11.42 -6.58 -11.55
CA LEU A 144 -12.46 -6.03 -10.67
C LEU A 144 -13.12 -4.79 -11.29
N VAL A 145 -12.38 -3.94 -12.02
CA VAL A 145 -12.96 -2.83 -12.78
C VAL A 145 -13.93 -3.35 -13.84
N ALA A 146 -13.56 -4.38 -14.61
CA ALA A 146 -14.42 -5.00 -15.61
C ALA A 146 -15.68 -5.62 -14.98
N LEU A 147 -15.52 -6.33 -13.84
CA LEU A 147 -16.63 -6.92 -13.10
C LEU A 147 -17.58 -5.83 -12.54
N CYS A 148 -17.03 -4.78 -11.92
CA CYS A 148 -17.84 -3.67 -11.42
C CYS A 148 -18.64 -3.00 -12.55
N LYS A 149 -17.98 -2.73 -13.69
CA LYS A 149 -18.65 -2.17 -14.86
C LYS A 149 -19.79 -3.07 -15.35
N ALA A 150 -19.58 -4.37 -15.45
CA ALA A 150 -20.59 -5.34 -15.83
C ALA A 150 -21.78 -5.39 -14.85
N MET A 151 -21.54 -5.10 -13.56
CA MET A 151 -22.57 -4.96 -12.51
C MET A 151 -23.17 -3.54 -12.44
N ARG A 152 -22.90 -2.67 -13.42
CA ARG A 152 -23.30 -1.24 -13.45
C ARG A 152 -22.79 -0.45 -12.25
N LEU A 153 -21.62 -0.82 -11.74
CA LEU A 153 -20.85 -0.08 -10.74
C LEU A 153 -19.70 0.65 -11.42
N ASP A 154 -19.09 1.60 -10.72
CA ASP A 154 -17.97 2.38 -11.25
C ASP A 154 -16.59 1.81 -10.87
N ALA A 155 -15.54 2.35 -11.51
CA ALA A 155 -14.17 1.96 -11.20
C ALA A 155 -13.74 2.37 -9.77
N MET A 156 -14.35 3.40 -9.19
CA MET A 156 -14.11 3.80 -7.80
C MET A 156 -14.49 2.70 -6.82
N THR A 157 -15.58 1.99 -7.06
CA THR A 157 -16.00 0.84 -6.25
C THR A 157 -14.97 -0.29 -6.32
N ALA A 158 -14.43 -0.58 -7.52
CA ALA A 158 -13.39 -1.61 -7.70
C ALA A 158 -12.11 -1.26 -6.93
N VAL A 159 -11.62 -0.03 -7.11
CA VAL A 159 -10.43 0.47 -6.39
C VAL A 159 -10.68 0.50 -4.89
N GLY A 160 -11.87 0.95 -4.47
CA GLY A 160 -12.28 0.99 -3.07
C GLY A 160 -12.21 -0.38 -2.39
N MET A 161 -12.66 -1.44 -3.08
CA MET A 161 -12.55 -2.82 -2.55
C MET A 161 -11.10 -3.25 -2.35
N ILE A 162 -10.24 -2.99 -3.34
CA ILE A 162 -8.83 -3.40 -3.30
C ILE A 162 -8.11 -2.63 -2.20
N VAL A 163 -8.18 -1.30 -2.25
CA VAL A 163 -7.37 -0.43 -1.39
C VAL A 163 -7.86 -0.45 0.06
N ALA A 164 -9.18 -0.47 0.31
CA ALA A 164 -9.69 -0.67 1.66
C ALA A 164 -9.30 -2.05 2.22
N GLY A 165 -9.34 -3.11 1.38
CA GLY A 165 -8.91 -4.44 1.78
C GLY A 165 -7.44 -4.43 2.23
N TYR A 166 -6.52 -4.09 1.32
CA TYR A 166 -5.09 -4.20 1.67
C TYR A 166 -4.68 -3.21 2.75
N GLY A 167 -5.13 -1.96 2.70
CA GLY A 167 -4.71 -0.94 3.66
C GLY A 167 -5.18 -1.23 5.08
N ILE A 168 -6.41 -1.72 5.24
CA ILE A 168 -6.92 -2.17 6.54
C ILE A 168 -6.15 -3.42 6.99
N GLY A 169 -5.97 -4.41 6.10
CA GLY A 169 -5.22 -5.61 6.42
C GLY A 169 -3.78 -5.32 6.87
N TYR A 170 -3.11 -4.36 6.24
CA TYR A 170 -1.79 -3.87 6.65
C TYR A 170 -1.85 -3.18 8.01
N GLY A 171 -2.79 -2.25 8.21
CA GLY A 171 -2.88 -1.45 9.43
C GLY A 171 -3.23 -2.27 10.68
N VAL A 172 -4.10 -3.29 10.56
CA VAL A 172 -4.46 -4.16 11.70
C VAL A 172 -3.78 -5.51 11.64
N SER A 173 -2.66 -5.62 10.94
CA SER A 173 -1.99 -6.90 10.72
C SER A 173 -1.58 -7.59 12.01
N ALA A 174 -1.79 -8.91 12.03
CA ALA A 174 -1.40 -9.80 13.11
C ALA A 174 -0.08 -10.54 12.84
N PHE A 175 0.22 -10.85 11.57
CA PHE A 175 1.31 -11.75 11.18
C PHE A 175 2.25 -11.18 10.11
N ASN A 176 1.99 -9.99 9.57
CA ASN A 176 2.75 -9.43 8.45
C ASN A 176 4.26 -9.38 8.75
N PRO A 177 5.09 -10.14 8.00
CA PRO A 177 6.52 -10.23 8.25
C PRO A 177 7.28 -8.96 7.88
N PHE A 178 6.69 -8.10 7.06
CA PHE A 178 7.34 -6.88 6.55
C PHE A 178 7.04 -5.63 7.39
N THR A 179 6.09 -5.72 8.34
CA THR A 179 5.71 -4.59 9.21
C THR A 179 5.73 -4.99 10.67
N VAL A 180 4.68 -5.68 11.16
CA VAL A 180 4.50 -5.93 12.59
C VAL A 180 5.66 -6.72 13.20
N LEU A 181 6.16 -7.76 12.51
CA LEU A 181 7.23 -8.58 13.07
C LEU A 181 8.55 -7.80 13.16
N ILE A 182 8.86 -6.99 12.14
CA ILE A 182 10.04 -6.10 12.14
C ILE A 182 9.91 -5.06 13.25
N ALA A 183 8.76 -4.39 13.36
CA ALA A 183 8.52 -3.38 14.39
C ALA A 183 8.61 -3.96 15.80
N GLN A 184 8.10 -5.19 16.02
CA GLN A 184 8.22 -5.90 17.29
C GLN A 184 9.67 -6.22 17.66
N GLN A 185 10.47 -6.70 16.67
CA GLN A 185 11.90 -6.97 16.89
C GLN A 185 12.65 -5.69 17.26
N ILE A 186 12.42 -4.58 16.54
CA ILE A 186 13.08 -3.30 16.84
C ILE A 186 12.63 -2.74 18.19
N ALA A 187 11.36 -2.91 18.54
CA ALA A 187 10.82 -2.51 19.85
C ALA A 187 11.23 -3.46 20.99
N GLU A 188 12.03 -4.50 20.70
CA GLU A 188 12.50 -5.50 21.67
C GLU A 188 11.37 -6.19 22.43
N VAL A 189 10.24 -6.42 21.76
CA VAL A 189 9.12 -7.20 22.30
C VAL A 189 9.01 -8.54 21.59
N PRO A 190 8.56 -9.62 22.26
CA PRO A 190 8.45 -10.93 21.65
C PRO A 190 7.61 -10.89 20.37
N VAL A 191 8.10 -11.56 19.33
CA VAL A 191 7.39 -11.72 18.06
C VAL A 191 6.05 -12.41 18.33
N TYR A 192 4.99 -11.97 17.62
CA TYR A 192 3.61 -12.39 17.81
C TYR A 192 2.99 -12.05 19.19
N SER A 193 3.69 -11.31 20.06
CA SER A 193 3.05 -10.81 21.28
C SER A 193 1.94 -9.81 20.91
N GLY A 194 0.92 -9.75 21.76
CA GLY A 194 -0.24 -8.89 21.48
C GLY A 194 -1.16 -9.37 20.34
N LEU A 195 -1.07 -10.63 19.93
CA LEU A 195 -1.84 -11.22 18.84
C LEU A 195 -3.35 -11.09 19.04
N TRP A 196 -3.84 -11.36 20.25
CA TRP A 196 -5.28 -11.40 20.50
C TRP A 196 -5.99 -10.07 20.28
N LEU A 197 -5.39 -8.95 20.66
CA LEU A 197 -5.95 -7.64 20.37
C LEU A 197 -6.01 -7.39 18.87
N ARG A 198 -4.93 -7.71 18.13
CA ARG A 198 -4.86 -7.55 16.66
C ARG A 198 -5.93 -8.36 15.95
N LEU A 199 -6.16 -9.61 16.37
CA LEU A 199 -7.23 -10.46 15.84
C LEU A 199 -8.62 -9.92 16.22
N ALA A 200 -8.81 -9.42 17.45
CA ALA A 200 -10.08 -8.86 17.89
C ALA A 200 -10.49 -7.61 17.12
N ILE A 201 -9.52 -6.71 16.81
CA ILE A 201 -9.81 -5.48 16.06
C ILE A 201 -9.91 -5.70 14.54
N PHE A 202 -9.40 -6.82 14.01
CA PHE A 202 -9.39 -7.08 12.57
C PHE A 202 -10.80 -7.00 11.96
N VAL A 203 -11.76 -7.73 12.51
CA VAL A 203 -13.13 -7.76 11.96
C VAL A 203 -13.82 -6.39 12.06
N PRO A 204 -13.82 -5.67 13.19
CA PRO A 204 -14.37 -4.31 13.28
C PRO A 204 -13.80 -3.35 12.22
N PHE A 205 -12.48 -3.35 12.02
CA PHE A 205 -11.85 -2.47 11.03
C PHE A 205 -12.23 -2.85 9.58
N VAL A 206 -12.27 -4.14 9.27
CA VAL A 206 -12.75 -4.63 7.95
C VAL A 206 -14.21 -4.21 7.73
N LEU A 207 -15.07 -4.26 8.75
CA LEU A 207 -16.45 -3.80 8.64
C LEU A 207 -16.56 -2.29 8.40
N ILE A 208 -15.67 -1.47 8.97
CA ILE A 208 -15.60 -0.02 8.66
C ILE A 208 -15.29 0.18 7.17
N GLY A 209 -14.28 -0.52 6.64
CA GLY A 209 -13.91 -0.44 5.23
C GLY A 209 -15.02 -0.92 4.31
N PHE A 210 -15.57 -2.10 4.58
CA PHE A 210 -16.71 -2.63 3.84
C PHE A 210 -17.91 -1.67 3.84
N HIS A 211 -18.30 -1.17 5.01
CA HIS A 211 -19.42 -0.23 5.13
C HIS A 211 -19.19 1.05 4.32
N HIS A 212 -17.95 1.56 4.30
CA HIS A 212 -17.62 2.76 3.53
C HIS A 212 -17.78 2.53 2.03
N VAL A 213 -17.16 1.46 1.49
CA VAL A 213 -17.28 1.09 0.08
C VAL A 213 -18.70 0.81 -0.30
N TRP A 214 -19.43 0.03 0.50
CA TRP A 214 -20.83 -0.32 0.24
C TRP A 214 -21.77 0.89 0.28
N SER A 215 -21.59 1.81 1.24
CA SER A 215 -22.39 3.03 1.33
C SER A 215 -22.22 3.92 0.09
N TYR A 216 -20.99 4.07 -0.42
CA TYR A 216 -20.73 4.76 -1.67
C TYR A 216 -21.39 4.04 -2.85
N THR A 217 -21.21 2.73 -2.96
CA THR A 217 -21.78 1.91 -4.03
C THR A 217 -23.31 2.04 -4.07
N LYS A 218 -23.99 1.99 -2.92
CA LYS A 218 -25.44 2.19 -2.84
C LYS A 218 -25.89 3.56 -3.35
N GLN A 219 -25.14 4.61 -3.04
CA GLN A 219 -25.45 5.96 -3.51
C GLN A 219 -25.33 6.05 -5.04
N VAL A 220 -24.27 5.46 -5.62
CA VAL A 220 -24.06 5.42 -7.08
C VAL A 220 -25.11 4.56 -7.78
N GLN A 221 -25.54 3.43 -7.19
CA GLN A 221 -26.61 2.61 -7.74
C GLN A 221 -27.97 3.33 -7.74
N ALA A 222 -28.25 4.09 -6.68
CA ALA A 222 -29.51 4.85 -6.60
C ALA A 222 -29.52 6.07 -7.54
N ASP A 223 -28.36 6.69 -7.72
CA ASP A 223 -28.19 7.89 -8.55
C ASP A 223 -26.77 7.88 -9.18
N PRO A 224 -26.62 7.43 -10.44
CA PRO A 224 -25.33 7.38 -11.13
C PRO A 224 -24.64 8.74 -11.25
N SER A 225 -25.34 9.86 -11.17
CA SER A 225 -24.74 11.19 -11.21
C SER A 225 -23.89 11.50 -9.98
N ARG A 226 -24.07 10.77 -8.88
CA ARG A 226 -23.25 10.86 -7.65
C ARG A 226 -21.93 10.12 -7.73
N SER A 227 -21.69 9.39 -8.81
CA SER A 227 -20.39 8.73 -9.02
C SER A 227 -19.27 9.76 -9.09
N LEU A 228 -18.22 9.54 -8.31
CA LEU A 228 -16.98 10.33 -8.42
C LEU A 228 -16.27 10.13 -9.75
N MET A 229 -16.71 9.12 -10.53
CA MET A 229 -16.21 8.82 -11.87
C MET A 229 -17.11 9.41 -12.98
N ALA A 230 -18.16 10.16 -12.65
CA ALA A 230 -19.05 10.74 -13.66
C ALA A 230 -18.29 11.64 -14.63
N GLY A 231 -18.42 11.37 -15.93
CA GLY A 231 -17.72 12.09 -16.99
C GLY A 231 -16.22 11.79 -17.14
N ILE A 232 -15.69 10.78 -16.41
CA ILE A 232 -14.31 10.33 -16.53
C ILE A 232 -14.29 9.03 -17.35
N PRO A 233 -13.49 8.97 -18.47
CA PRO A 233 -13.42 7.77 -19.29
C PRO A 233 -12.90 6.56 -18.48
N CYS A 234 -13.53 5.42 -18.67
CA CYS A 234 -13.05 4.17 -18.09
C CYS A 234 -12.01 3.53 -19.03
N PRO A 235 -10.87 3.00 -18.54
CA PRO A 235 -9.86 2.33 -19.38
C PRO A 235 -10.42 1.18 -20.23
N LEU A 236 -11.59 0.67 -19.87
CA LEU A 236 -12.30 -0.39 -20.57
C LEU A 236 -13.46 0.12 -21.43
N GLU A 237 -13.55 1.42 -21.66
CA GLU A 237 -14.59 2.03 -22.51
C GLU A 237 -14.41 1.58 -23.97
N GLY A 238 -15.51 1.21 -24.64
CA GLY A 238 -15.45 0.66 -25.99
C GLY A 238 -15.00 -0.80 -26.11
N LYS A 239 -14.57 -1.44 -25.01
CA LYS A 239 -14.25 -2.88 -24.95
C LYS A 239 -15.43 -3.69 -24.34
N GLU A 240 -16.66 -3.21 -24.51
CA GLU A 240 -17.86 -3.88 -23.96
C GLU A 240 -18.26 -5.06 -24.83
N THR A 241 -18.31 -6.22 -24.24
CA THR A 241 -19.04 -7.36 -24.80
C THR A 241 -20.44 -7.37 -24.19
N HIS A 242 -21.47 -7.11 -24.99
CA HIS A 242 -22.86 -7.28 -24.55
C HIS A 242 -23.24 -8.75 -24.37
N ASP A 243 -22.44 -9.66 -24.97
CA ASP A 243 -22.66 -11.10 -24.95
C ASP A 243 -21.43 -11.76 -24.28
N TYR A 244 -21.60 -12.17 -23.03
CA TYR A 244 -20.55 -12.87 -22.30
C TYR A 244 -20.50 -14.34 -22.74
N PRO A 245 -19.36 -14.86 -23.24
CA PRO A 245 -19.24 -16.23 -23.66
C PRO A 245 -19.45 -17.19 -22.48
N LYS A 246 -20.13 -18.32 -22.74
CA LYS A 246 -20.27 -19.38 -21.73
C LYS A 246 -18.91 -19.95 -21.37
N LEU A 247 -18.71 -20.22 -20.08
CA LEU A 247 -17.48 -20.82 -19.57
C LEU A 247 -17.29 -22.22 -20.16
N ASN A 248 -16.29 -22.39 -21.01
CA ASN A 248 -15.94 -23.65 -21.64
C ASN A 248 -14.70 -24.29 -20.98
N ARG A 249 -14.30 -25.52 -21.39
CA ARG A 249 -13.16 -26.24 -20.81
C ARG A 249 -11.83 -25.46 -20.94
N ARG A 250 -11.61 -24.71 -22.03
CA ARG A 250 -10.39 -23.91 -22.21
C ARG A 250 -10.37 -22.76 -21.18
N HIS A 251 -11.47 -22.04 -21.04
CA HIS A 251 -11.59 -20.98 -20.03
C HIS A 251 -11.34 -21.52 -18.61
N GLN A 252 -11.87 -22.73 -18.32
CA GLN A 252 -11.63 -23.39 -17.02
C GLN A 252 -10.15 -23.71 -16.81
N LEU A 253 -9.43 -24.19 -17.84
CA LEU A 253 -7.99 -24.47 -17.76
C LEU A 253 -7.17 -23.20 -17.53
N VAL A 254 -7.52 -22.09 -18.23
CA VAL A 254 -6.88 -20.79 -18.02
C VAL A 254 -7.15 -20.27 -16.59
N LEU A 255 -8.38 -20.40 -16.09
CA LEU A 255 -8.70 -20.02 -14.71
C LEU A 255 -7.97 -20.90 -13.69
N LEU A 256 -7.90 -22.21 -13.92
CA LEU A 256 -7.17 -23.13 -13.06
C LEU A 256 -5.67 -22.81 -13.04
N SER A 257 -5.09 -22.50 -14.21
CA SER A 257 -3.68 -22.07 -14.29
C SER A 257 -3.45 -20.73 -13.55
N PHE A 258 -4.42 -19.80 -13.56
CA PHE A 258 -4.34 -18.59 -12.77
C PHE A 258 -4.35 -18.88 -11.26
N ILE A 259 -5.27 -19.74 -10.80
CA ILE A 259 -5.30 -20.17 -9.39
C ILE A 259 -3.98 -20.84 -9.01
N ALA A 260 -3.43 -21.73 -9.86
CA ALA A 260 -2.13 -22.33 -9.62
C ALA A 260 -1.00 -21.29 -9.53
N THR A 261 -1.01 -20.28 -10.40
CA THR A 261 -0.07 -19.15 -10.35
C THR A 261 -0.17 -18.40 -9.02
N LEU A 262 -1.39 -18.12 -8.54
CA LEU A 262 -1.58 -17.46 -7.23
C LEU A 262 -1.10 -18.33 -6.07
N VAL A 263 -1.34 -19.64 -6.11
CA VAL A 263 -0.84 -20.56 -5.07
C VAL A 263 0.70 -20.58 -5.06
N ILE A 264 1.33 -20.62 -6.24
CA ILE A 264 2.80 -20.56 -6.37
C ILE A 264 3.32 -19.21 -5.88
N ALA A 265 2.64 -18.10 -6.19
CA ALA A 265 3.00 -16.77 -5.70
C ALA A 265 2.98 -16.71 -4.17
N VAL A 266 1.88 -17.16 -3.53
CA VAL A 266 1.75 -17.20 -2.07
C VAL A 266 2.83 -18.09 -1.45
N TRP A 267 3.09 -19.26 -2.02
CA TRP A 267 4.16 -20.15 -1.57
C TRP A 267 5.54 -19.47 -1.70
N GLY A 268 5.82 -18.84 -2.83
CA GLY A 268 7.08 -18.15 -3.10
C GLY A 268 7.31 -16.98 -2.14
N ILE A 269 6.27 -16.15 -1.87
CA ILE A 269 6.32 -15.06 -0.89
C ILE A 269 6.61 -15.63 0.50
N ALA A 270 5.83 -16.62 0.94
CA ALA A 270 5.90 -17.15 2.30
C ALA A 270 7.20 -17.94 2.61
N THR A 271 7.76 -18.66 1.61
CA THR A 271 8.89 -19.58 1.86
C THR A 271 10.22 -19.13 1.28
N LYS A 272 10.20 -18.28 0.23
CA LYS A 272 11.38 -17.85 -0.51
C LYS A 272 11.62 -16.34 -0.45
N GLY A 273 10.70 -15.58 0.17
CA GLY A 273 10.78 -14.13 0.22
C GLY A 273 10.62 -13.45 -1.15
N TRP A 274 9.88 -14.08 -2.08
CA TRP A 274 9.61 -13.49 -3.39
C TRP A 274 8.94 -12.12 -3.26
N TYR A 275 9.34 -11.23 -4.16
CA TYR A 275 8.76 -9.91 -4.30
C TYR A 275 8.44 -9.61 -5.77
N LEU A 276 8.35 -8.35 -6.17
CA LEU A 276 7.80 -7.96 -7.48
C LEU A 276 8.59 -8.50 -8.68
N TYR A 277 9.91 -8.71 -8.56
CA TYR A 277 10.71 -9.28 -9.66
C TYR A 277 10.33 -10.74 -9.94
N GLU A 278 10.30 -11.57 -8.90
CA GLU A 278 9.96 -12.99 -9.04
C GLU A 278 8.50 -13.15 -9.43
N LEU A 279 7.61 -12.33 -8.89
CA LEU A 279 6.19 -12.30 -9.27
C LEU A 279 6.03 -11.87 -10.72
N GLY A 280 6.78 -10.87 -11.19
CA GLY A 280 6.81 -10.48 -12.60
C GLY A 280 7.21 -11.63 -13.52
N GLY A 281 8.27 -12.36 -13.17
CA GLY A 281 8.70 -13.58 -13.87
C GLY A 281 7.63 -14.67 -13.88
N LEU A 282 6.96 -14.90 -12.74
CA LEU A 282 5.86 -15.84 -12.61
C LEU A 282 4.66 -15.46 -13.51
N PHE A 283 4.32 -14.16 -13.57
CA PHE A 283 3.26 -13.69 -14.46
C PHE A 283 3.62 -13.82 -15.93
N ILE A 284 4.88 -13.58 -16.32
CA ILE A 284 5.35 -13.85 -17.70
C ILE A 284 5.18 -15.35 -18.02
N ALA A 285 5.62 -16.25 -17.13
CA ALA A 285 5.46 -17.68 -17.30
C ALA A 285 3.97 -18.05 -17.46
N TRP A 286 3.09 -17.46 -16.65
CA TRP A 286 1.65 -17.63 -16.80
C TRP A 286 1.15 -17.11 -18.17
N GLY A 287 1.65 -15.97 -18.64
CA GLY A 287 1.35 -15.42 -19.97
C GLY A 287 1.66 -16.41 -21.10
N LEU A 288 2.81 -17.09 -21.01
CA LEU A 288 3.18 -18.13 -21.96
C LEU A 288 2.24 -19.35 -21.88
N VAL A 289 1.92 -19.81 -20.68
CA VAL A 289 0.98 -20.93 -20.45
C VAL A 289 -0.40 -20.62 -21.03
N ILE A 290 -0.96 -19.43 -20.77
CA ILE A 290 -2.29 -19.08 -21.27
C ILE A 290 -2.32 -18.82 -22.78
N THR A 291 -1.21 -18.43 -23.37
CA THR A 291 -1.07 -18.35 -24.84
C THR A 291 -1.32 -19.74 -25.47
N VAL A 292 -0.69 -20.77 -24.90
CA VAL A 292 -0.86 -22.15 -25.37
C VAL A 292 -2.27 -22.69 -25.06
N LEU A 293 -2.73 -22.56 -23.81
CA LEU A 293 -4.06 -23.02 -23.38
C LEU A 293 -5.20 -22.32 -24.11
N GLY A 294 -5.05 -21.01 -24.36
CA GLY A 294 -5.98 -20.19 -25.12
C GLY A 294 -5.94 -20.41 -26.63
N ARG A 295 -4.94 -21.16 -27.12
CA ARG A 295 -4.66 -21.38 -28.55
C ARG A 295 -4.49 -20.11 -29.34
N LEU A 296 -3.82 -19.11 -28.74
CA LEU A 296 -3.41 -17.90 -29.42
C LEU A 296 -2.12 -18.19 -30.20
N ASP A 297 -2.00 -17.63 -31.40
CA ASP A 297 -0.71 -17.63 -32.07
C ASP A 297 0.27 -16.65 -31.40
N ALA A 298 1.57 -16.88 -31.57
CA ALA A 298 2.61 -16.12 -30.88
C ALA A 298 2.59 -14.61 -31.22
N ASN A 299 2.27 -14.26 -32.46
CA ASN A 299 2.21 -12.85 -32.90
C ASN A 299 1.02 -12.14 -32.26
N THR A 300 -0.15 -12.81 -32.22
CA THR A 300 -1.34 -12.27 -31.53
C THR A 300 -1.04 -12.07 -30.06
N ALA A 301 -0.44 -13.06 -29.35
CA ALA A 301 -0.07 -12.93 -27.95
C ALA A 301 0.92 -11.78 -27.71
N ALA A 302 1.96 -11.64 -28.55
CA ALA A 302 2.93 -10.56 -28.48
C ALA A 302 2.29 -9.19 -28.70
N ASN A 303 1.43 -9.04 -29.71
CA ASN A 303 0.72 -7.80 -29.99
C ASN A 303 -0.21 -7.41 -28.84
N LYS A 304 -0.93 -8.39 -28.23
CA LYS A 304 -1.79 -8.13 -27.08
C LYS A 304 -0.99 -7.77 -25.84
N PHE A 305 0.17 -8.38 -25.64
CA PHE A 305 1.08 -8.01 -24.55
C PHE A 305 1.53 -6.53 -24.70
N ILE A 306 1.98 -6.15 -25.89
CA ILE A 306 2.41 -4.77 -26.19
C ILE A 306 1.24 -3.78 -25.99
N GLU A 307 0.04 -4.12 -26.49
CA GLU A 307 -1.18 -3.30 -26.31
C GLU A 307 -1.45 -3.06 -24.82
N GLY A 308 -1.52 -4.14 -24.01
CA GLY A 308 -1.80 -4.04 -22.59
C GLY A 308 -0.71 -3.32 -21.79
N THR A 309 0.55 -3.45 -22.17
CA THR A 309 1.67 -2.70 -21.60
C THR A 309 1.57 -1.21 -21.95
N SER A 310 1.27 -0.89 -23.20
CA SER A 310 1.15 0.51 -23.69
C SER A 310 0.02 1.26 -22.99
N ASP A 311 -1.10 0.60 -22.70
CA ASP A 311 -2.22 1.18 -21.94
C ASP A 311 -1.80 1.67 -20.54
N LEU A 312 -0.69 1.16 -19.99
CA LEU A 312 -0.20 1.45 -18.63
C LEU A 312 1.02 2.37 -18.56
N VAL A 313 1.49 2.91 -19.68
CA VAL A 313 2.66 3.83 -19.73
C VAL A 313 2.41 5.06 -18.85
N THR A 314 1.22 5.66 -18.92
CA THR A 314 0.86 6.80 -18.06
C THR A 314 0.96 6.43 -16.57
N THR A 315 0.48 5.27 -16.19
CA THR A 315 0.58 4.76 -14.82
C THR A 315 2.04 4.61 -14.38
N ALA A 316 2.89 4.04 -15.23
CA ALA A 316 4.33 3.89 -14.99
C ALA A 316 5.02 5.25 -14.73
N ILE A 317 4.65 6.27 -15.52
CA ILE A 317 5.15 7.64 -15.33
C ILE A 317 4.74 8.20 -13.97
N LEU A 318 3.47 8.05 -13.58
CA LEU A 318 2.97 8.55 -12.29
C LEU A 318 3.67 7.86 -11.10
N ILE A 319 3.92 6.56 -11.19
CA ILE A 319 4.66 5.79 -10.17
C ILE A 319 6.09 6.35 -10.01
N GLY A 320 6.80 6.56 -11.12
CA GLY A 320 8.17 7.08 -11.09
C GLY A 320 8.25 8.46 -10.46
N VAL A 321 7.38 9.40 -10.87
CA VAL A 321 7.38 10.77 -10.32
C VAL A 321 6.97 10.78 -8.86
N ALA A 322 5.98 9.95 -8.44
CA ALA A 322 5.57 9.85 -7.04
C ALA A 322 6.75 9.46 -6.12
N ARG A 323 7.59 8.52 -6.56
CA ARG A 323 8.80 8.09 -5.83
C ARG A 323 9.82 9.22 -5.67
N GLY A 324 9.84 10.19 -6.59
CA GLY A 324 10.75 11.34 -6.57
C GLY A 324 10.58 12.24 -5.34
N ILE A 325 9.38 12.30 -4.75
CA ILE A 325 9.12 13.09 -3.54
C ILE A 325 9.96 12.55 -2.38
N ALA A 326 9.91 11.25 -2.12
CA ALA A 326 10.68 10.61 -1.07
C ALA A 326 12.20 10.70 -1.33
N LEU A 327 12.61 10.52 -2.57
CA LEU A 327 14.02 10.58 -2.97
C LEU A 327 14.63 11.96 -2.70
N ILE A 328 13.92 13.05 -3.00
CA ILE A 328 14.40 14.42 -2.74
C ILE A 328 14.58 14.69 -1.25
N LEU A 329 13.66 14.21 -0.40
CA LEU A 329 13.76 14.39 1.05
C LEU A 329 14.94 13.61 1.65
N ASP A 330 15.23 12.43 1.07
CA ASP A 330 16.37 11.62 1.46
C ASP A 330 17.69 12.26 1.02
N ASP A 331 17.80 12.67 -0.25
CA ASP A 331 18.95 13.42 -0.78
C ASP A 331 19.23 14.72 0.01
N GLY A 332 18.18 15.43 0.41
CA GLY A 332 18.26 16.62 1.24
C GLY A 332 18.62 16.37 2.69
N LYS A 333 18.73 15.11 3.13
CA LYS A 333 19.09 14.71 4.51
C LYS A 333 18.21 15.34 5.60
N ILE A 334 16.94 15.64 5.29
CA ILE A 334 16.02 16.25 6.25
C ILE A 334 15.09 15.23 6.93
N LEU A 335 15.12 13.98 6.50
CA LEU A 335 14.21 12.95 6.99
C LEU A 335 14.38 12.68 8.48
N HIS A 336 15.62 12.52 8.95
CA HIS A 336 15.91 12.31 10.39
C HIS A 336 15.55 13.52 11.23
N SER A 337 15.73 14.73 10.72
CA SER A 337 15.32 15.97 11.39
C SER A 337 13.80 16.07 11.55
N LEU A 338 13.04 15.66 10.53
CA LEU A 338 11.58 15.59 10.60
C LEU A 338 11.13 14.60 11.69
N VAL A 339 11.71 13.41 11.72
CA VAL A 339 11.40 12.39 12.74
C VAL A 339 11.69 12.91 14.14
N TYR A 340 12.88 13.49 14.35
CA TYR A 340 13.30 14.04 15.63
C TYR A 340 12.38 15.19 16.07
N GLY A 341 12.18 16.19 15.21
CA GLY A 341 11.35 17.37 15.56
C GLY A 341 9.90 16.99 15.88
N MET A 342 9.33 16.00 15.16
CA MET A 342 7.96 15.55 15.41
C MET A 342 7.83 14.71 16.69
N SER A 343 8.88 14.07 17.17
CA SER A 343 8.86 13.24 18.40
C SER A 343 8.91 14.08 19.69
N LEU A 344 9.51 15.27 19.66
CA LEU A 344 9.72 16.10 20.86
C LEU A 344 8.43 16.45 21.65
N PRO A 345 7.29 16.80 21.03
CA PRO A 345 6.09 17.17 21.78
C PRO A 345 5.49 16.03 22.61
N LEU A 346 5.79 14.76 22.28
CA LEU A 346 5.20 13.61 22.96
C LEU A 346 5.62 13.49 24.43
N SER A 347 6.79 14.02 24.79
CA SER A 347 7.29 13.99 26.17
C SER A 347 6.55 14.92 27.13
N TYR A 348 5.66 15.77 26.63
CA TYR A 348 4.96 16.79 27.43
C TYR A 348 3.46 16.51 27.66
N VAL A 349 2.96 15.34 27.22
CA VAL A 349 1.54 14.98 27.30
C VAL A 349 1.35 13.62 27.98
N SER A 350 0.08 13.26 28.34
CA SER A 350 -0.19 11.97 28.98
C SER A 350 0.10 10.77 28.05
N ALA A 351 0.26 9.58 28.62
CA ALA A 351 0.57 8.37 27.87
C ALA A 351 -0.46 8.08 26.76
N GLU A 352 -1.75 8.25 27.04
CA GLU A 352 -2.82 8.03 26.07
C GLU A 352 -2.75 9.02 24.91
N ILE A 353 -2.48 10.30 25.20
CA ILE A 353 -2.32 11.34 24.18
C ILE A 353 -1.03 11.09 23.40
N SER A 354 0.04 10.65 24.05
CA SER A 354 1.31 10.29 23.39
C SER A 354 1.11 9.11 22.43
N ALA A 355 0.33 8.09 22.79
CA ALA A 355 0.02 6.98 21.92
C ALA A 355 -0.71 7.43 20.63
N VAL A 356 -1.69 8.34 20.76
CA VAL A 356 -2.36 8.95 19.61
C VAL A 356 -1.41 9.88 18.84
N GLY A 357 -0.55 10.63 19.54
CA GLY A 357 0.49 11.44 18.92
C GLY A 357 1.46 10.60 18.08
N MET A 358 1.88 9.43 18.58
CA MET A 358 2.69 8.48 17.81
C MET A 358 1.97 8.04 16.53
N LEU A 359 0.66 7.74 16.59
CA LEU A 359 -0.14 7.42 15.41
C LEU A 359 -0.11 8.54 14.36
N VAL A 360 -0.31 9.79 14.80
CA VAL A 360 -0.30 10.95 13.91
C VAL A 360 1.08 11.13 13.28
N ILE A 361 2.15 11.02 14.07
CA ILE A 361 3.53 11.14 13.59
C ILE A 361 3.83 10.04 12.56
N GLN A 362 3.51 8.79 12.86
CA GLN A 362 3.72 7.68 11.94
C GLN A 362 2.94 7.86 10.63
N THR A 363 1.69 8.35 10.70
CA THR A 363 0.88 8.69 9.53
C THR A 363 1.53 9.77 8.66
N LEU A 364 2.06 10.83 9.27
CA LEU A 364 2.73 11.91 8.55
C LEU A 364 4.06 11.45 7.96
N LEU A 365 4.86 10.70 8.73
CA LEU A 365 6.16 10.19 8.29
C LEU A 365 6.03 9.20 7.14
N ASN A 366 4.94 8.43 7.07
CA ASN A 366 4.70 7.53 5.94
C ASN A 366 4.61 8.26 4.59
N THR A 367 4.21 9.53 4.59
CA THR A 367 4.25 10.36 3.36
C THR A 367 5.66 10.51 2.81
N PHE A 368 6.66 10.47 3.68
CA PHE A 368 8.08 10.63 3.35
C PHE A 368 8.79 9.28 3.21
N ILE A 369 8.36 8.29 3.97
CA ILE A 369 8.92 6.93 3.98
C ILE A 369 7.82 5.92 3.61
N PRO A 370 7.36 5.85 2.35
CA PRO A 370 6.24 4.98 1.97
C PRO A 370 6.68 3.51 1.86
N SER A 371 7.25 2.99 2.93
CA SER A 371 7.78 1.64 3.05
C SER A 371 7.66 1.16 4.48
N GLY A 372 6.77 0.19 4.74
CA GLY A 372 6.51 -0.29 6.10
C GLY A 372 7.78 -0.67 6.84
N SER A 373 8.59 -1.59 6.31
CA SER A 373 9.86 -1.96 6.94
C SER A 373 10.84 -0.80 7.04
N GLY A 374 10.97 0.03 5.99
CA GLY A 374 11.82 1.22 6.01
C GLY A 374 11.43 2.20 7.11
N GLN A 375 10.13 2.50 7.24
CA GLN A 375 9.62 3.35 8.31
C GLN A 375 9.89 2.75 9.69
N ALA A 376 9.69 1.43 9.87
CA ALA A 376 9.98 0.76 11.13
C ALA A 376 11.44 0.94 11.57
N TYR A 377 12.40 0.75 10.66
CA TYR A 377 13.84 0.90 10.97
C TYR A 377 14.23 2.34 11.32
N VAL A 378 13.55 3.33 10.80
CA VAL A 378 13.83 4.76 11.09
C VAL A 378 13.11 5.21 12.36
N THR A 379 11.85 4.81 12.56
CA THR A 379 11.01 5.39 13.60
C THR A 379 10.94 4.58 14.89
N MET A 380 10.90 3.24 14.80
CA MET A 380 10.69 2.40 16.00
C MET A 380 11.85 2.45 17.01
N PRO A 381 13.15 2.58 16.60
CA PRO A 381 14.23 2.77 17.55
C PRO A 381 14.08 4.02 18.42
N LEU A 382 13.32 5.02 17.95
CA LEU A 382 13.02 6.24 18.70
C LEU A 382 11.69 6.13 19.44
N MET A 383 10.65 5.62 18.79
CA MET A 383 9.30 5.59 19.34
C MET A 383 9.12 4.59 20.48
N ALA A 384 9.84 3.45 20.44
CA ALA A 384 9.74 2.46 21.51
C ALA A 384 10.37 2.95 22.82
N PRO A 385 11.64 3.45 22.85
CA PRO A 385 12.20 4.04 24.07
C PRO A 385 11.47 5.30 24.54
N LEU A 386 11.00 6.13 23.60
CA LEU A 386 10.18 7.30 23.96
C LEU A 386 8.88 6.84 24.63
N GLY A 387 8.26 5.76 24.15
CA GLY A 387 7.10 5.15 24.79
C GLY A 387 7.36 4.82 26.26
N ASP A 388 8.50 4.17 26.55
CA ASP A 388 8.89 3.84 27.92
C ASP A 388 8.98 5.09 28.82
N LEU A 389 9.52 6.19 28.28
CA LEU A 389 9.67 7.46 29.02
C LEU A 389 8.33 8.13 29.32
N VAL A 390 7.35 8.01 28.43
CA VAL A 390 6.04 8.69 28.56
C VAL A 390 4.94 7.73 29.05
N GLY A 391 5.28 6.50 29.41
CA GLY A 391 4.34 5.51 29.95
C GLY A 391 3.49 4.80 28.88
N VAL A 392 3.88 4.85 27.61
CA VAL A 392 3.23 4.10 26.51
C VAL A 392 3.89 2.74 26.36
N PRO A 393 3.17 1.62 26.52
CA PRO A 393 3.74 0.30 26.32
C PRO A 393 4.34 0.13 24.92
N ARG A 394 5.46 -0.56 24.79
CA ARG A 394 6.13 -0.77 23.49
C ARG A 394 5.22 -1.44 22.45
N GLN A 395 4.33 -2.35 22.87
CA GLN A 395 3.33 -2.96 21.98
C GLN A 395 2.31 -1.94 21.44
N VAL A 396 1.97 -0.92 22.24
CA VAL A 396 1.11 0.18 21.79
C VAL A 396 1.85 1.06 20.80
N ALA A 397 3.15 1.32 21.01
CA ALA A 397 3.98 2.03 20.01
C ALA A 397 4.06 1.26 18.67
N VAL A 398 4.17 -0.08 18.72
CA VAL A 398 4.10 -0.94 17.52
C VAL A 398 2.73 -0.85 16.85
N LEU A 399 1.62 -0.81 17.61
CA LEU A 399 0.28 -0.60 17.04
C LEU A 399 0.14 0.77 16.39
N ALA A 400 0.62 1.83 17.04
CA ALA A 400 0.57 3.20 16.51
C ALA A 400 1.35 3.32 15.19
N TYR A 401 2.55 2.73 15.12
CA TYR A 401 3.32 2.61 13.89
C TYR A 401 2.50 1.92 12.80
N GLN A 402 1.94 0.75 13.11
CA GLN A 402 1.29 -0.09 12.12
C GLN A 402 -0.01 0.53 11.59
N PHE A 403 -0.81 1.17 12.44
CA PHE A 403 -2.00 1.91 12.02
C PHE A 403 -1.61 3.10 11.15
N GLY A 404 -0.56 3.85 11.55
CA GLY A 404 -0.07 5.02 10.81
C GLY A 404 0.43 4.65 9.42
N ASP A 405 1.29 3.64 9.30
CA ASP A 405 1.79 3.12 8.03
C ASP A 405 0.66 2.53 7.18
N GLY A 406 -0.07 1.54 7.70
CA GLY A 406 -1.03 0.77 6.92
C GLY A 406 -2.19 1.60 6.38
N PHE A 407 -2.79 2.47 7.21
CA PHE A 407 -3.94 3.26 6.79
C PHE A 407 -3.56 4.42 5.89
N SER A 408 -2.44 5.09 6.12
CA SER A 408 -2.02 6.20 5.25
C SER A 408 -1.54 5.74 3.87
N ASN A 409 -1.07 4.50 3.73
CA ASN A 409 -0.74 3.89 2.43
C ASN A 409 -1.94 3.87 1.46
N MET A 410 -3.18 3.96 1.97
CA MET A 410 -4.38 4.05 1.14
C MET A 410 -4.54 5.42 0.47
N ILE A 411 -3.87 6.46 0.93
CA ILE A 411 -4.14 7.83 0.48
C ILE A 411 -2.89 8.61 0.04
N ILE A 412 -1.70 8.25 0.54
CA ILE A 412 -0.50 9.02 0.24
C ILE A 412 -0.07 8.84 -1.23
N PRO A 413 0.17 9.93 -1.97
CA PRO A 413 0.54 9.84 -3.38
C PRO A 413 1.98 9.36 -3.61
N THR A 414 2.80 9.33 -2.57
CA THR A 414 4.16 8.77 -2.61
C THR A 414 4.18 7.24 -2.63
N ASN A 415 3.05 6.58 -2.33
CA ASN A 415 2.93 5.13 -2.40
C ASN A 415 2.76 4.67 -3.85
N ALA A 416 3.81 4.05 -4.41
CA ALA A 416 3.85 3.58 -5.79
C ALA A 416 2.78 2.52 -6.10
N VAL A 417 2.47 1.64 -5.14
CA VAL A 417 1.44 0.60 -5.32
C VAL A 417 0.05 1.22 -5.44
N LEU A 418 -0.28 2.20 -4.57
CA LEU A 418 -1.54 2.94 -4.68
C LEU A 418 -1.64 3.63 -6.04
N MET A 419 -0.58 4.34 -6.45
CA MET A 419 -0.57 5.04 -7.74
C MET A 419 -0.70 4.09 -8.91
N GLY A 420 -0.12 2.90 -8.81
CA GLY A 420 -0.30 1.81 -9.78
C GLY A 420 -1.76 1.36 -9.88
N ILE A 421 -2.39 1.06 -8.75
CA ILE A 421 -3.79 0.59 -8.68
C ILE A 421 -4.76 1.63 -9.26
N ILE A 422 -4.70 2.89 -8.79
CA ILE A 422 -5.62 3.93 -9.26
C ILE A 422 -5.36 4.30 -10.72
N GLY A 423 -4.09 4.31 -11.15
CA GLY A 423 -3.71 4.58 -12.53
C GLY A 423 -4.24 3.52 -13.49
N MET A 424 -4.07 2.23 -13.19
CA MET A 424 -4.63 1.11 -13.98
C MET A 424 -6.15 1.18 -14.08
N ALA A 425 -6.82 1.59 -12.99
CA ALA A 425 -8.28 1.72 -12.95
C ALA A 425 -8.79 3.00 -13.66
N GLY A 426 -7.90 3.89 -14.10
CA GLY A 426 -8.27 5.18 -14.67
C GLY A 426 -8.91 6.14 -13.66
N VAL A 427 -8.63 5.96 -12.37
CA VAL A 427 -9.17 6.80 -11.30
C VAL A 427 -8.21 7.97 -11.04
N PRO A 428 -8.61 9.24 -11.28
CA PRO A 428 -7.77 10.38 -10.94
C PRO A 428 -7.52 10.46 -9.44
N TYR A 429 -6.29 10.77 -9.03
CA TYR A 429 -5.92 10.86 -7.62
C TYR A 429 -6.82 11.81 -6.83
N SER A 430 -7.24 12.92 -7.42
CA SER A 430 -8.14 13.88 -6.77
C SER A 430 -9.52 13.31 -6.42
N GLN A 431 -10.06 12.42 -7.25
CA GLN A 431 -11.32 11.74 -6.97
C GLN A 431 -11.13 10.62 -5.95
N TRP A 432 -10.00 9.89 -6.08
CA TRP A 432 -9.59 8.92 -5.07
C TRP A 432 -9.45 9.56 -3.69
N PHE A 433 -8.78 10.69 -3.59
CA PHE A 433 -8.61 11.43 -2.34
C PHE A 433 -9.95 11.78 -1.67
N LYS A 434 -10.92 12.27 -2.46
CA LYS A 434 -12.28 12.57 -1.96
C LYS A 434 -13.01 11.32 -1.43
N PHE A 435 -12.80 10.17 -2.08
CA PHE A 435 -13.37 8.91 -1.63
C PHE A 435 -12.67 8.38 -0.38
N CYS A 436 -11.34 8.37 -0.37
CA CYS A 436 -10.55 7.70 0.65
C CYS A 436 -10.43 8.52 1.95
N LEU A 437 -10.40 9.86 1.89
CA LEU A 437 -10.21 10.71 3.08
C LEU A 437 -11.25 10.45 4.18
N PRO A 438 -12.57 10.36 3.90
CA PRO A 438 -13.55 10.02 4.93
C PRO A 438 -13.35 8.62 5.53
N LEU A 439 -12.86 7.65 4.74
CA LEU A 439 -12.51 6.32 5.23
C LEU A 439 -11.33 6.40 6.18
N LEU A 440 -10.26 7.08 5.77
CA LEU A 440 -9.08 7.28 6.61
C LEU A 440 -9.45 7.91 7.95
N VAL A 441 -10.25 8.98 7.96
CA VAL A 441 -10.71 9.63 9.20
C VAL A 441 -11.43 8.65 10.13
N LYS A 442 -12.33 7.81 9.61
CA LYS A 442 -13.02 6.78 10.40
C LYS A 442 -12.04 5.77 11.01
N LEU A 443 -11.06 5.32 10.21
CA LEU A 443 -10.04 4.36 10.66
C LEU A 443 -9.10 5.00 11.70
N MET A 444 -8.70 6.26 11.52
CA MET A 444 -7.86 6.99 12.46
C MET A 444 -8.56 7.23 13.80
N ILE A 445 -9.86 7.55 13.78
CA ILE A 445 -10.67 7.67 15.01
C ILE A 445 -10.75 6.29 15.71
N ALA A 446 -11.07 5.24 14.98
CA ALA A 446 -11.12 3.89 15.55
C ALA A 446 -9.76 3.46 16.11
N ALA A 447 -8.66 3.73 15.39
CA ALA A 447 -7.29 3.47 15.84
C ALA A 447 -6.95 4.24 17.12
N SER A 448 -7.31 5.53 17.19
CA SER A 448 -7.09 6.36 18.39
C SER A 448 -7.83 5.79 19.60
N VAL A 449 -9.08 5.35 19.43
CA VAL A 449 -9.84 4.69 20.52
C VAL A 449 -9.15 3.40 20.98
N VAL A 450 -8.67 2.58 20.02
CA VAL A 450 -7.94 1.35 20.36
C VAL A 450 -6.63 1.66 21.10
N LEU A 451 -5.86 2.66 20.65
CA LEU A 451 -4.59 3.04 21.30
C LEU A 451 -4.81 3.60 22.70
N ILE A 452 -5.80 4.47 22.91
CA ILE A 452 -6.16 4.98 24.22
C ILE A 452 -6.55 3.84 25.15
N ALA A 453 -7.44 2.94 24.71
CA ALA A 453 -7.85 1.79 25.50
C ALA A 453 -6.67 0.85 25.78
N ALA A 454 -5.85 0.55 24.79
CA ALA A 454 -4.68 -0.31 24.94
C ALA A 454 -3.65 0.28 25.93
N THR A 455 -3.44 1.59 25.91
CA THR A 455 -2.57 2.27 26.88
C THR A 455 -3.17 2.24 28.28
N PHE A 456 -4.44 2.59 28.41
CA PHE A 456 -5.13 2.63 29.70
C PHE A 456 -5.18 1.27 30.39
N PHE A 457 -5.42 0.19 29.64
CA PHE A 457 -5.44 -1.18 30.18
C PHE A 457 -4.04 -1.82 30.25
N GLY A 458 -2.97 -1.10 29.94
CA GLY A 458 -1.59 -1.59 30.02
C GLY A 458 -1.29 -2.74 29.06
N TYR A 459 -1.86 -2.72 27.86
CA TYR A 459 -1.65 -3.76 26.87
C TYR A 459 -0.17 -3.95 26.53
N GLY A 460 0.36 -5.13 26.86
CA GLY A 460 1.75 -5.50 26.61
C GLY A 460 2.73 -5.05 27.70
N LEU A 461 2.28 -4.56 28.86
CA LEU A 461 3.15 -4.27 30.03
C LEU A 461 3.69 -5.55 30.67
N ASP A 462 3.00 -6.68 30.55
CA ASP A 462 3.41 -8.00 30.99
C ASP A 462 4.47 -8.65 30.10
N VAL A 463 4.72 -8.04 28.93
CA VAL A 463 5.70 -8.51 27.95
C VAL A 463 7.03 -7.79 28.20
N GLN A 464 7.96 -8.45 28.90
CA GLN A 464 9.30 -7.89 29.12
C GLN A 464 10.08 -7.75 27.81
N PRO A 465 10.89 -6.68 27.64
CA PRO A 465 11.82 -6.58 26.53
C PRO A 465 12.65 -7.85 26.42
N GLN A 466 12.83 -8.37 25.22
CA GLN A 466 13.82 -9.42 24.98
C GLN A 466 15.21 -8.80 25.23
N THR A 467 15.73 -8.89 26.44
CA THR A 467 17.12 -8.58 26.68
C THR A 467 17.96 -9.41 25.72
N ALA A 468 18.82 -8.77 24.96
CA ALA A 468 19.76 -9.41 24.04
C ALA A 468 20.58 -10.45 24.83
N GLY A 469 20.09 -11.65 24.88
CA GLY A 469 20.79 -12.81 25.39
C GLY A 469 21.82 -13.25 24.38
N ALA A 470 22.98 -12.60 24.35
CA ALA A 470 24.24 -13.15 23.82
C ALA A 470 25.39 -12.13 23.87
N THR A 471 25.73 -11.65 25.05
CA THR A 471 27.09 -11.07 25.25
C THR A 471 27.70 -11.58 26.56
N SER A 472 27.72 -12.90 26.75
CA SER A 472 28.44 -13.53 27.86
C SER A 472 29.14 -14.83 27.46
N GLN A 473 29.77 -14.89 26.28
CA GLN A 473 30.75 -15.94 25.95
C GLN A 473 31.92 -15.41 25.13
N VAL A 474 32.53 -14.31 25.54
CA VAL A 474 33.90 -13.96 25.16
C VAL A 474 34.62 -13.40 26.38
N LYS A 475 34.87 -14.28 27.36
CA LYS A 475 36.03 -14.16 28.27
C LYS A 475 36.38 -15.56 28.76
N ASN A 476 37.54 -16.01 28.39
CA ASN A 476 38.34 -17.19 28.78
C ASN A 476 38.38 -18.27 27.68
N LYS A 477 39.30 -18.02 26.75
CA LYS A 477 40.41 -18.94 26.49
C LYS A 477 41.52 -18.20 25.72
#